data_d7418fa058155e1b10107071026ccbe0
#
_entry.id   d7418fa058155e1b10107071026ccbe0
#
_cell.length_a   1.000
_cell.length_b   1.000
_cell.length_c   1.000
_cell.angle_alpha   90.00
_cell.angle_beta   90.00
_cell.angle_gamma   90.00
#
_symmetry.space_group_name_H-M   'P 1'
#
loop_
_entity.id
_entity.type
_entity.pdbx_description
1 polymer ?
#
loop_
_entity_poly.entity_id
_entity_poly.type
_entity_poly.pdbx_seq_one_letter_code
_entity_poly.pdbx_strand_id
1 'polypeptide(L)'
;FFFFFNEEIILQKFINHYRTRFPNCEIFIYDNMSTDNSRQIAIKNGCKILDYDSNNQISDDLYIEIKNNCWKNANTDWVLIVDTDEFIYINEQQLKNEESLGKTIISFEGWNLITMSDNPDIIDLDLKWGSRAVQYDKSYLFNKKLIKEINYSAGCHYCAPKGKVQYSEN
;
A
#
# COMPACT_ATOMS: atom_id res chain seq x y z
N PHE A 1 2.41 -5.28 0.00
CA PHE A 1 1.38 -6.00 0.79
C PHE A 1 0.12 -5.16 0.75
N PHE A 2 -0.97 -5.76 0.29
CA PHE A 2 -2.25 -5.11 0.07
C PHE A 2 -3.36 -5.87 0.77
N PHE A 3 -4.43 -5.15 1.12
CA PHE A 3 -5.58 -5.70 1.83
C PHE A 3 -6.83 -5.38 1.04
N PHE A 4 -7.69 -6.35 0.79
CA PHE A 4 -8.94 -6.09 0.08
C PHE A 4 -10.12 -6.96 0.57
N PHE A 5 -11.31 -6.46 0.27
CA PHE A 5 -12.59 -7.17 0.31
C PHE A 5 -13.49 -6.63 -0.80
N ASN A 6 -13.76 -7.46 -1.83
CA ASN A 6 -14.64 -7.10 -2.95
C ASN A 6 -14.21 -5.82 -3.71
N GLU A 7 -12.99 -5.82 -4.26
CA GLU A 7 -12.38 -4.69 -4.96
C GLU A 7 -12.23 -4.89 -6.48
N GLU A 8 -13.12 -5.70 -7.11
CA GLU A 8 -13.00 -6.07 -8.53
C GLU A 8 -12.91 -4.86 -9.48
N ILE A 9 -13.52 -3.73 -9.13
CA ILE A 9 -13.57 -2.52 -9.96
C ILE A 9 -12.19 -1.85 -10.02
N ILE A 10 -11.49 -1.76 -8.90
CA ILE A 10 -10.24 -0.99 -8.79
C ILE A 10 -8.98 -1.85 -8.90
N LEU A 11 -9.06 -3.12 -8.52
CA LEU A 11 -7.90 -3.97 -8.30
C LEU A 11 -6.97 -4.11 -9.52
N GLN A 12 -7.51 -4.22 -10.74
CA GLN A 12 -6.68 -4.30 -11.94
C GLN A 12 -5.86 -3.03 -12.16
N LYS A 13 -6.46 -1.86 -11.94
CA LYS A 13 -5.78 -0.56 -12.07
C LYS A 13 -4.71 -0.41 -11.00
N PHE A 14 -5.03 -0.80 -9.78
CA PHE A 14 -4.13 -0.81 -8.65
C PHE A 14 -2.87 -1.68 -8.94
N ILE A 15 -3.03 -2.92 -9.37
CA ILE A 15 -1.92 -3.80 -9.71
C ILE A 15 -1.05 -3.20 -10.82
N ASN A 16 -1.67 -2.67 -11.88
CA ASN A 16 -0.97 -2.05 -13.00
C ASN A 16 -0.16 -0.83 -12.55
N HIS A 17 -0.72 0.02 -11.67
CA HIS A 17 -0.06 1.19 -11.11
C HIS A 17 1.27 0.82 -10.42
N TYR A 18 1.24 -0.18 -9.53
CA TYR A 18 2.43 -0.58 -8.79
C TYR A 18 3.45 -1.31 -9.66
N ARG A 19 3.04 -2.15 -10.60
CA ARG A 19 3.96 -2.81 -11.52
C ARG A 19 4.63 -1.86 -12.50
N THR A 20 3.95 -0.81 -12.90
CA THR A 20 4.57 0.22 -13.75
C THR A 20 5.66 0.97 -13.00
N ARG A 21 5.48 1.22 -11.70
CA ARG A 21 6.45 1.94 -10.86
C ARG A 21 7.57 1.07 -10.33
N PHE A 22 7.27 -0.18 -10.05
CA PHE A 22 8.17 -1.19 -9.52
C PHE A 22 8.05 -2.49 -10.32
N PRO A 23 8.67 -2.58 -11.52
CA PRO A 23 8.46 -3.69 -12.45
C PRO A 23 8.75 -5.08 -11.88
N ASN A 24 9.67 -5.16 -10.92
CA ASN A 24 10.10 -6.42 -10.30
C ASN A 24 9.48 -6.66 -8.92
N CYS A 25 8.44 -5.92 -8.53
CA CYS A 25 7.80 -6.12 -7.24
C CYS A 25 7.02 -7.44 -7.16
N GLU A 26 7.13 -8.11 -6.03
CA GLU A 26 6.19 -9.17 -5.65
C GLU A 26 4.99 -8.55 -4.96
N ILE A 27 3.79 -8.94 -5.39
CA ILE A 27 2.52 -8.45 -4.84
C ILE A 27 1.90 -9.54 -3.99
N PHE A 28 1.74 -9.25 -2.71
CA PHE A 28 1.04 -10.09 -1.73
C PHE A 28 -0.28 -9.42 -1.38
N ILE A 29 -1.35 -10.17 -1.47
CA ILE A 29 -2.70 -9.68 -1.23
C ILE A 29 -3.32 -10.46 -0.07
N TYR A 30 -3.75 -9.74 0.93
CA TYR A 30 -4.54 -10.27 2.04
C TYR A 30 -6.02 -10.13 1.69
N ASP A 31 -6.66 -11.26 1.38
CA ASP A 31 -8.06 -11.36 0.96
C ASP A 31 -8.96 -11.70 2.15
N ASN A 32 -9.87 -10.79 2.49
CA ASN A 32 -10.86 -10.98 3.55
C ASN A 32 -12.09 -11.74 3.04
N MET A 33 -11.87 -12.94 2.46
CA MET A 33 -12.95 -13.81 1.97
C MET A 33 -13.84 -13.15 0.90
N SER A 34 -13.24 -12.48 -0.08
CA SER A 34 -13.99 -11.83 -1.18
C SER A 34 -14.88 -12.79 -1.95
N THR A 35 -16.04 -12.31 -2.36
CA THR A 35 -17.07 -13.07 -3.07
C THR A 35 -17.29 -12.62 -4.53
N ASP A 36 -16.64 -11.51 -4.94
CA ASP A 36 -16.63 -10.99 -6.30
C ASP A 36 -15.46 -11.56 -7.14
N ASN A 37 -15.11 -10.91 -8.26
CA ASN A 37 -14.00 -11.34 -9.12
C ASN A 37 -12.61 -10.88 -8.66
N SER A 38 -12.48 -10.23 -7.50
CA SER A 38 -11.18 -9.71 -7.02
C SER A 38 -10.12 -10.79 -6.98
N ARG A 39 -10.45 -11.96 -6.43
CA ARG A 39 -9.53 -13.09 -6.32
C ARG A 39 -9.05 -13.60 -7.69
N GLN A 40 -9.94 -13.69 -8.67
CA GLN A 40 -9.62 -14.10 -10.04
C GLN A 40 -8.70 -13.09 -10.73
N ILE A 41 -8.95 -11.79 -10.52
CA ILE A 41 -8.11 -10.71 -11.03
C ILE A 41 -6.69 -10.82 -10.43
N ALA A 42 -6.57 -11.02 -9.13
CA ALA A 42 -5.29 -11.17 -8.44
C ALA A 42 -4.49 -12.38 -8.97
N ILE A 43 -5.12 -13.55 -9.11
CA ILE A 43 -4.51 -14.78 -9.64
C ILE A 43 -4.02 -14.56 -11.07
N LYS A 44 -4.87 -14.02 -11.94
CA LYS A 44 -4.54 -13.73 -13.35
C LYS A 44 -3.33 -12.82 -13.48
N ASN A 45 -3.15 -11.92 -12.54
CA ASN A 45 -2.01 -11.00 -12.47
C ASN A 45 -0.81 -11.58 -11.70
N GLY A 46 -0.80 -12.85 -11.31
CA GLY A 46 0.33 -13.49 -10.62
C GLY A 46 0.61 -12.90 -9.23
N CYS A 47 -0.42 -12.38 -8.55
CA CYS A 47 -0.30 -11.96 -7.16
C CYS A 47 -0.33 -13.18 -6.23
N LYS A 48 0.34 -13.09 -5.09
CA LYS A 48 0.29 -14.10 -4.03
C LYS A 48 -0.86 -13.75 -3.09
N ILE A 49 -1.81 -14.67 -2.92
CA ILE A 49 -3.00 -14.44 -2.09
C ILE A 49 -2.84 -15.15 -0.76
N LEU A 50 -3.16 -14.44 0.30
CA LEU A 50 -3.19 -14.89 1.69
C LEU A 50 -4.59 -14.61 2.23
N ASP A 51 -5.29 -15.67 2.63
CA ASP A 51 -6.65 -15.51 3.15
C ASP A 51 -6.60 -15.12 4.64
N TYR A 52 -7.50 -14.24 5.03
CA TYR A 52 -7.86 -14.00 6.41
C TYR A 52 -9.36 -13.78 6.52
N ASP A 53 -9.92 -13.96 7.69
CA ASP A 53 -11.36 -13.81 7.93
C ASP A 53 -11.57 -12.92 9.16
N SER A 54 -12.20 -11.79 8.94
CA SER A 54 -12.62 -10.87 10.00
C SER A 54 -14.06 -11.14 10.47
N ASN A 55 -14.68 -12.26 10.05
CA ASN A 55 -16.08 -12.61 10.33
C ASN A 55 -17.05 -11.51 9.89
N ASN A 56 -16.82 -10.90 8.74
CA ASN A 56 -17.59 -9.78 8.19
C ASN A 56 -17.69 -8.56 9.14
N GLN A 57 -16.70 -8.37 9.99
CA GLN A 57 -16.61 -7.23 10.90
C GLN A 57 -15.36 -6.40 10.58
N ILE A 58 -15.44 -5.11 10.80
CA ILE A 58 -14.26 -4.26 10.80
C ILE A 58 -13.49 -4.57 12.08
N SER A 59 -12.26 -5.07 11.95
CA SER A 59 -11.41 -5.42 13.08
C SER A 59 -10.07 -4.69 12.97
N ASP A 60 -10.00 -3.50 13.57
CA ASP A 60 -8.77 -2.71 13.58
C ASP A 60 -7.60 -3.49 14.20
N ASP A 61 -7.84 -4.25 15.27
CA ASP A 61 -6.80 -5.03 15.94
C ASP A 61 -6.20 -6.08 14.99
N LEU A 62 -7.03 -6.82 14.24
CA LEU A 62 -6.58 -7.81 13.27
C LEU A 62 -5.80 -7.15 12.13
N TYR A 63 -6.30 -6.01 11.60
CA TYR A 63 -5.60 -5.26 10.57
C TYR A 63 -4.24 -4.76 11.04
N ILE A 64 -4.16 -4.20 12.26
CA ILE A 64 -2.91 -3.74 12.86
C ILE A 64 -1.93 -4.90 13.03
N GLU A 65 -2.40 -6.05 13.53
CA GLU A 65 -1.57 -7.24 13.72
C GLU A 65 -0.98 -7.70 12.39
N ILE A 66 -1.81 -7.84 11.34
CA ILE A 66 -1.34 -8.29 10.03
C ILE A 66 -0.37 -7.26 9.43
N LYS A 67 -0.73 -5.97 9.39
CA LYS A 67 0.11 -4.91 8.79
C LYS A 67 1.45 -4.74 9.49
N ASN A 68 1.54 -4.98 10.78
CA ASN A 68 2.79 -4.93 11.54
C ASN A 68 3.69 -6.17 11.36
N ASN A 69 3.17 -7.28 10.81
CA ASN A 69 3.91 -8.53 10.71
C ASN A 69 4.08 -9.05 9.28
N CYS A 70 3.19 -8.74 8.34
CA CYS A 70 3.14 -9.32 6.98
C CYS A 70 4.45 -9.19 6.19
N TRP A 71 5.19 -8.14 6.42
CA TRP A 71 6.43 -7.81 5.72
C TRP A 71 7.69 -8.48 6.27
N LYS A 72 7.65 -9.02 7.48
CA LYS A 72 8.84 -9.50 8.21
C LYS A 72 9.59 -10.61 7.45
N ASN A 73 8.86 -11.45 6.70
CA ASN A 73 9.40 -12.55 5.90
C ASN A 73 9.60 -12.21 4.41
N ALA A 74 9.45 -10.96 3.99
CA ALA A 74 9.70 -10.57 2.61
C ALA A 74 11.16 -10.79 2.21
N ASN A 75 11.42 -11.14 0.95
CA ASN A 75 12.78 -11.37 0.42
C ASN A 75 13.38 -10.12 -0.24
N THR A 76 12.79 -8.95 0.01
CA THR A 76 13.22 -7.66 -0.53
C THR A 76 13.72 -6.75 0.58
N ASP A 77 14.51 -5.74 0.22
CA ASP A 77 15.01 -4.75 1.17
C ASP A 77 13.94 -3.72 1.52
N TRP A 78 13.17 -3.31 0.53
CA TRP A 78 12.07 -2.36 0.66
C TRP A 78 10.74 -3.06 0.66
N VAL A 79 9.83 -2.63 1.50
CA VAL A 79 8.47 -3.13 1.61
C VAL A 79 7.47 -1.98 1.63
N LEU A 80 6.36 -2.20 0.94
CA LEU A 80 5.25 -1.27 0.86
C LEU A 80 3.99 -1.94 1.43
N ILE A 81 3.26 -1.23 2.28
CA ILE A 81 2.01 -1.68 2.89
C ILE A 81 0.95 -0.61 2.66
N VAL A 82 -0.03 -0.88 1.80
CA VAL A 82 -1.08 0.08 1.43
C VAL A 82 -2.44 -0.61 1.31
N ASP A 83 -3.50 0.15 1.36
CA ASP A 83 -4.84 -0.32 1.05
C ASP A 83 -5.12 -0.18 -0.47
N THR A 84 -6.11 -0.89 -1.01
CA THR A 84 -6.35 -0.98 -2.46
C THR A 84 -6.84 0.31 -3.11
N ASP A 85 -7.27 1.28 -2.34
CA ASP A 85 -7.67 2.62 -2.77
C ASP A 85 -6.57 3.68 -2.66
N GLU A 86 -5.34 3.25 -2.26
CA GLU A 86 -4.21 4.15 -2.06
C GLU A 86 -3.16 3.99 -3.17
N PHE A 87 -2.83 5.09 -3.84
CA PHE A 87 -1.90 5.14 -4.97
C PHE A 87 -0.72 6.04 -4.66
N ILE A 88 0.45 5.46 -4.37
CA ILE A 88 1.66 6.26 -4.12
C ILE A 88 2.33 6.68 -5.44
N TYR A 89 2.93 7.87 -5.44
CA TYR A 89 3.60 8.45 -6.61
C TYR A 89 5.12 8.56 -6.39
N ILE A 90 5.76 7.38 -6.31
CA ILE A 90 7.19 7.19 -6.36
C ILE A 90 7.50 6.01 -7.28
N ASN A 91 8.64 5.99 -7.94
CA ASN A 91 9.10 4.88 -8.75
C ASN A 91 10.42 4.31 -8.22
N GLU A 92 10.87 3.20 -8.80
CA GLU A 92 12.10 2.50 -8.40
C GLU A 92 13.34 3.42 -8.44
N GLN A 93 13.47 4.29 -9.44
CA GLN A 93 14.61 5.19 -9.54
C GLN A 93 14.60 6.27 -8.45
N GLN A 94 13.45 6.83 -8.16
CA GLN A 94 13.28 7.80 -7.07
C GLN A 94 13.57 7.15 -5.72
N LEU A 95 13.09 5.91 -5.50
CA LEU A 95 13.38 5.16 -4.28
C LEU A 95 14.88 4.90 -4.11
N LYS A 96 15.60 4.53 -5.18
CA LYS A 96 17.07 4.38 -5.16
C LYS A 96 17.79 5.68 -4.81
N ASN A 97 17.27 6.82 -5.26
CA ASN A 97 17.84 8.12 -4.90
C ASN A 97 17.66 8.39 -3.39
N GLU A 98 16.46 8.17 -2.84
CA GLU A 98 16.22 8.32 -1.39
C GLU A 98 17.10 7.37 -0.56
N GLU A 99 17.26 6.13 -1.01
CA GLU A 99 18.17 5.16 -0.38
C GLU A 99 19.63 5.65 -0.37
N SER A 100 20.09 6.23 -1.48
CA SER A 100 21.45 6.78 -1.58
C SER A 100 21.70 7.96 -0.62
N LEU A 101 20.63 8.67 -0.25
CA LEU A 101 20.63 9.73 0.78
C LEU A 101 20.51 9.17 2.21
N GLY A 102 20.48 7.84 2.36
CA GLY A 102 20.40 7.16 3.65
C GLY A 102 19.01 7.14 4.26
N LYS A 103 17.96 7.46 3.48
CA LYS A 103 16.59 7.39 3.95
C LYS A 103 16.16 5.93 4.12
N THR A 104 15.35 5.67 5.13
CA THR A 104 14.90 4.33 5.49
C THR A 104 13.39 4.19 5.56
N ILE A 105 12.69 5.32 5.58
CA ILE A 105 11.22 5.42 5.52
C ILE A 105 10.87 6.55 4.56
N ILE A 106 9.99 6.29 3.61
CA ILE A 106 9.47 7.29 2.70
C ILE A 106 8.11 7.77 3.22
N SER A 107 8.03 9.07 3.49
CA SER A 107 6.79 9.75 3.87
C SER A 107 6.05 10.25 2.63
N PHE A 108 4.74 10.12 2.63
CA PHE A 108 3.88 10.59 1.56
C PHE A 108 2.86 11.58 2.07
N GLU A 109 2.66 12.64 1.31
CA GLU A 109 1.54 13.56 1.50
C GLU A 109 0.25 12.93 0.98
N GLY A 110 -0.82 13.01 1.78
CA GLY A 110 -2.14 12.53 1.39
C GLY A 110 -2.93 13.54 0.56
N TRP A 111 -3.53 13.06 -0.52
CA TRP A 111 -4.39 13.86 -1.40
C TRP A 111 -5.65 13.07 -1.75
N ASN A 112 -6.82 13.71 -1.62
CA ASN A 112 -8.04 13.17 -2.20
C ASN A 112 -8.07 13.49 -3.68
N LEU A 113 -8.17 12.47 -4.52
CA LEU A 113 -8.36 12.64 -5.95
C LEU A 113 -9.82 13.04 -6.22
N ILE A 114 -10.02 13.99 -7.14
CA ILE A 114 -11.33 14.48 -7.53
C ILE A 114 -11.54 14.18 -9.01
N THR A 115 -12.59 13.42 -9.32
CA THR A 115 -13.04 13.21 -10.69
C THR A 115 -14.21 14.14 -11.00
N MET A 116 -14.25 14.65 -12.22
CA MET A 116 -15.40 15.39 -12.77
C MET A 116 -16.35 14.47 -13.55
N SER A 117 -16.08 13.16 -13.55
CA SER A 117 -16.90 12.17 -14.23
C SER A 117 -18.03 11.68 -13.32
N ASP A 118 -19.26 11.70 -13.82
CA ASP A 118 -20.41 11.08 -13.18
C ASP A 118 -20.40 9.53 -13.31
N ASN A 119 -19.45 8.96 -14.05
CA ASN A 119 -19.30 7.53 -14.21
C ASN A 119 -18.38 6.97 -13.11
N PRO A 120 -18.89 6.20 -12.13
CA PRO A 120 -18.09 5.61 -11.07
C PRO A 120 -17.06 4.57 -11.56
N ASP A 121 -17.24 4.03 -12.76
CA ASP A 121 -16.32 3.07 -13.37
C ASP A 121 -15.04 3.72 -13.94
N ILE A 122 -15.03 5.05 -14.07
CA ILE A 122 -13.86 5.78 -14.53
C ILE A 122 -13.04 6.19 -13.31
N ILE A 123 -12.23 5.28 -12.81
CA ILE A 123 -11.11 5.62 -11.94
C ILE A 123 -9.96 6.02 -12.87
N ASP A 124 -9.87 7.31 -13.14
CA ASP A 124 -8.78 7.89 -13.91
C ASP A 124 -7.62 8.21 -12.95
N LEU A 125 -6.56 7.40 -13.01
CA LEU A 125 -5.36 7.63 -12.20
C LEU A 125 -4.49 8.78 -12.74
N ASP A 126 -4.82 9.30 -13.92
CA ASP A 126 -4.22 10.53 -14.47
C ASP A 126 -4.95 11.80 -13.97
N LEU A 127 -5.74 11.69 -12.91
CA LEU A 127 -6.43 12.83 -12.30
C LEU A 127 -5.41 13.90 -11.91
N LYS A 128 -5.62 15.09 -12.48
CA LYS A 128 -4.77 16.26 -12.24
C LYS A 128 -5.28 17.14 -11.10
N TRP A 129 -6.43 16.81 -10.55
CA TRP A 129 -7.10 17.60 -9.54
C TRP A 129 -7.27 16.79 -8.26
N GLY A 130 -6.89 17.41 -7.15
CA GLY A 130 -7.03 16.83 -5.84
C GLY A 130 -7.04 17.92 -4.76
N SER A 131 -7.51 17.57 -3.59
CA SER A 131 -7.39 18.40 -2.38
C SER A 131 -6.41 17.77 -1.41
N ARG A 132 -5.53 18.58 -0.83
CA ARG A 132 -4.63 18.14 0.23
C ARG A 132 -5.42 17.61 1.42
N ALA A 133 -5.06 16.46 1.91
CA ALA A 133 -5.75 15.76 2.98
C ALA A 133 -4.73 15.22 3.99
N VAL A 134 -4.30 16.10 4.91
CA VAL A 134 -3.25 15.84 5.90
C VAL A 134 -3.50 14.58 6.74
N GLN A 135 -4.76 14.24 6.98
CA GLN A 135 -5.15 13.02 7.68
C GLN A 135 -4.76 11.73 6.92
N TYR A 136 -4.40 11.82 5.65
CA TYR A 136 -3.91 10.70 4.84
C TYR A 136 -2.40 10.73 4.60
N ASP A 137 -1.66 11.56 5.35
CA ASP A 137 -0.20 11.49 5.35
C ASP A 137 0.22 10.17 6.00
N LYS A 138 1.07 9.42 5.30
CA LYS A 138 1.43 8.08 5.76
C LYS A 138 2.86 7.70 5.36
N SER A 139 3.43 6.74 6.11
CA SER A 139 4.78 6.20 5.91
C SER A 139 4.70 4.72 5.54
N TYR A 140 4.26 4.45 4.33
CA TYR A 140 3.96 3.09 3.86
C TYR A 140 5.14 2.29 3.34
N LEU A 141 6.20 2.99 2.86
CA LEU A 141 7.33 2.42 2.17
C LEU A 141 8.57 2.55 3.04
N PHE A 142 9.16 1.41 3.44
CA PHE A 142 10.31 1.42 4.33
C PHE A 142 11.29 0.27 4.05
N ASN A 143 12.55 0.47 4.46
CA ASN A 143 13.60 -0.53 4.34
C ASN A 143 13.56 -1.51 5.53
N LYS A 144 13.08 -2.74 5.31
CA LYS A 144 12.92 -3.76 6.36
C LYS A 144 14.22 -4.28 6.96
N LYS A 145 15.37 -4.11 6.30
CA LYS A 145 16.66 -4.49 6.89
C LYS A 145 17.06 -3.53 8.02
N LEU A 146 16.64 -2.27 7.89
CA LEU A 146 17.01 -1.19 8.79
C LEU A 146 15.93 -0.88 9.82
N ILE A 147 14.65 -1.04 9.44
CA ILE A 147 13.50 -0.92 10.34
C ILE A 147 13.19 -2.30 10.92
N LYS A 148 13.21 -2.41 12.24
CA LYS A 148 12.95 -3.67 12.97
C LYS A 148 11.49 -3.87 13.32
N GLU A 149 10.82 -2.78 13.66
CA GLU A 149 9.37 -2.72 13.89
C GLU A 149 8.87 -1.42 13.29
N ILE A 150 7.71 -1.45 12.65
CA ILE A 150 7.06 -0.25 12.12
C ILE A 150 6.03 0.33 13.11
N ASN A 151 5.33 -0.54 13.83
CA ASN A 151 4.34 -0.22 14.87
C ASN A 151 3.25 0.76 14.37
N TYR A 152 2.54 0.37 13.32
CA TYR A 152 1.37 1.10 12.84
C TYR A 152 0.25 1.09 13.89
N SER A 153 -0.42 2.24 14.02
CA SER A 153 -1.74 2.36 14.65
C SER A 153 -2.87 2.02 13.65
N ALA A 154 -4.11 2.06 14.11
CA ALA A 154 -5.29 1.90 13.24
C ALA A 154 -5.23 2.83 12.02
N GLY A 155 -5.60 2.32 10.83
CA GLY A 155 -5.55 3.05 9.57
C GLY A 155 -4.15 3.39 9.06
N CYS A 156 -3.08 2.99 9.77
CA CYS A 156 -1.68 3.31 9.43
C CYS A 156 -1.37 4.83 9.34
N HIS A 157 -2.22 5.68 9.92
CA HIS A 157 -2.00 7.14 9.93
C HIS A 157 -0.84 7.57 10.83
N TYR A 158 -0.48 6.72 11.77
CA TYR A 158 0.65 6.91 12.66
C TYR A 158 1.47 5.63 12.75
N CYS A 159 2.79 5.78 12.84
CA CYS A 159 3.70 4.68 13.13
C CYS A 159 4.76 5.11 14.17
N ALA A 160 5.25 4.13 14.93
CA ALA A 160 6.34 4.33 15.90
C ALA A 160 7.50 3.37 15.59
N PRO A 161 8.23 3.62 14.48
CA PRO A 161 9.23 2.69 13.98
C PRO A 161 10.41 2.53 14.93
N LYS A 162 10.97 1.31 14.98
CA LYS A 162 12.19 0.99 15.70
C LYS A 162 13.26 0.51 14.74
N GLY A 163 14.49 0.94 14.94
CA GLY A 163 15.64 0.60 14.10
C GLY A 163 16.42 1.85 13.68
N LYS A 164 17.02 1.82 12.49
CA LYS A 164 17.69 3.00 11.91
C LYS A 164 16.64 3.83 11.18
N VAL A 165 16.04 4.79 11.88
CA VAL A 165 14.92 5.62 11.37
C VAL A 165 15.47 6.91 10.76
N GLN A 166 15.24 7.08 9.44
CA GLN A 166 15.58 8.28 8.67
C GLN A 166 14.46 8.51 7.64
N TYR A 167 13.60 9.48 7.87
CA TYR A 167 12.50 9.82 6.96
C TYR A 167 13.00 10.57 5.72
N SER A 168 12.33 10.37 4.56
CA SER A 168 12.47 11.27 3.43
C SER A 168 11.96 12.67 3.79
N GLU A 169 12.47 13.68 3.09
CA GLU A 169 11.89 15.02 3.13
C GLU A 169 10.66 15.03 2.20
N ASN A 170 9.56 15.65 2.65
CA ASN A 170 8.36 15.84 1.84
C ASN A 170 8.57 16.96 0.83
#